data_f45a34e836675bafc2e10f020b82a451
#
_entry.id   f45a34e836675bafc2e10f020b82a451
#
_cell.length_a   1.000
_cell.length_b   1.000
_cell.length_c   1.000
_cell.angle_alpha   90.00
_cell.angle_beta   90.00
_cell.angle_gamma   90.00
#
_symmetry.space_group_name_H-M   'P 1'
#
loop_
_entity.id
_entity.type
_entity.pdbx_description
1 polymer ?
#
loop_
_entity_poly.entity_id
_entity_poly.type
_entity_poly.pdbx_seq_one_letter_code
_entity_poly.pdbx_strand_id
1 'polypeptide(L)'
;DELALKEDRIIVNQVQKIWECMRTMRKGRVDIVLDNAGFELMTDLLLADFMLTLRGPIPRSKDVQASMVEQRIGEVHKRIGEASKSVPPMLLAVSKLQPPSIVMAAYEKTGQRHFGENYVQELVEKASVLPFDIAWHFIGGLQSNKAKLLAAIPNLYAVESIDSEKLAMGLEKALSRPENAGRRSAPLIAYVQVNTSGEDGKSGLPMMGPWSPNTPRPALLSTVEQIMLSCPHLRFAGLMTIGALANSQASNKLYNPDFEALVTSRKYLMEALRVDTDFHAKLEAVTWWSPTGNVKNVYKNILDGSEFLRLSMGMSADLEAAIHYGTDEVRIGSDCFGKRTTNADAAKVREEEIRCFVEQPLVDEVVFHTKNMPWFVSVCWFMFVTNTGYMCTRR
;
A
#
# COMPACT_ATOMS: atom_id res chain seq x y z
N ASP A 1 17.40 -14.95 22.45
CA ASP A 1 16.91 -15.52 23.71
C ASP A 1 17.09 -14.59 24.91
N GLU A 2 18.15 -13.80 24.98
CA GLU A 2 18.35 -12.82 26.07
C GLU A 2 17.46 -11.57 25.95
N LEU A 3 17.04 -11.19 24.76
CA LEU A 3 16.13 -10.06 24.52
C LEU A 3 14.67 -10.41 24.88
N ALA A 4 14.23 -11.62 24.59
CA ALA A 4 12.89 -12.10 24.93
C ALA A 4 12.68 -12.19 26.46
N LEU A 5 13.73 -12.55 27.22
CA LEU A 5 13.71 -12.59 28.69
C LEU A 5 13.68 -11.22 29.37
N LYS A 6 13.94 -10.13 28.62
CA LYS A 6 13.92 -8.75 29.14
C LYS A 6 12.59 -8.02 28.92
N GLU A 7 11.73 -8.50 28.01
CA GLU A 7 10.40 -7.90 27.81
C GLU A 7 9.53 -7.95 29.06
N ASP A 8 9.63 -9.01 29.86
CA ASP A 8 8.89 -9.15 31.13
C ASP A 8 9.35 -8.15 32.22
N ARG A 9 10.47 -7.47 32.03
CA ARG A 9 11.00 -6.46 32.96
C ARG A 9 10.68 -5.03 32.57
N ILE A 10 10.09 -4.81 31.40
CA ILE A 10 9.62 -3.49 30.98
C ILE A 10 8.32 -3.20 31.70
N ILE A 11 8.37 -2.34 32.72
CA ILE A 11 7.23 -2.01 33.61
C ILE A 11 6.08 -1.39 32.81
N VAL A 12 6.36 -0.68 31.71
CA VAL A 12 5.33 -0.15 30.80
C VAL A 12 5.88 -0.11 29.37
N ASN A 13 5.38 -0.98 28.51
CA ASN A 13 5.66 -0.90 27.09
C ASN A 13 4.65 0.06 26.43
N GLN A 14 5.04 1.32 26.24
CA GLN A 14 4.22 2.34 25.56
C GLN A 14 4.79 2.79 24.21
N VAL A 15 5.71 2.01 23.63
CA VAL A 15 6.38 2.36 22.35
C VAL A 15 5.35 2.74 21.28
N GLN A 16 4.26 1.97 21.17
CA GLN A 16 3.18 2.28 20.22
C GLN A 16 2.53 3.65 20.49
N LYS A 17 2.21 3.96 21.75
CA LYS A 17 1.59 5.23 22.14
C LYS A 17 2.54 6.41 21.97
N ILE A 18 3.82 6.21 22.31
CA ILE A 18 4.86 7.22 22.08
C ILE A 18 4.98 7.51 20.58
N TRP A 19 5.02 6.45 19.76
CA TRP A 19 5.07 6.58 18.31
C TRP A 19 3.84 7.31 17.74
N GLU A 20 2.64 6.98 18.20
CA GLU A 20 1.40 7.67 17.80
C GLU A 20 1.41 9.14 18.20
N CYS A 21 1.89 9.46 19.41
CA CYS A 21 2.06 10.82 19.86
C CYS A 21 3.08 11.58 18.98
N MET A 22 4.25 10.98 18.74
CA MET A 22 5.31 11.58 17.92
C MET A 22 4.86 11.84 16.48
N ARG A 23 4.05 10.95 15.89
CA ARG A 23 3.49 11.13 14.55
C ARG A 23 2.57 12.35 14.42
N THR A 24 1.97 12.79 15.51
CA THR A 24 1.05 13.94 15.53
C THR A 24 1.73 15.23 15.95
N MET A 25 2.97 15.17 16.42
CA MET A 25 3.73 16.36 16.82
C MET A 25 4.02 17.26 15.61
N ARG A 26 3.88 18.54 15.84
CA ARG A 26 4.15 19.58 14.84
C ARG A 26 4.96 20.63 15.53
N LYS A 27 6.17 20.81 15.08
CA LYS A 27 7.07 21.77 15.68
C LYS A 27 6.87 21.89 17.18
N GLY A 28 7.85 21.62 17.95
CA GLY A 28 7.72 21.64 19.38
C GLY A 28 9.05 21.34 20.06
N ARG A 29 8.99 21.40 21.37
CA ARG A 29 10.11 21.07 22.24
C ARG A 29 9.85 19.72 22.89
N VAL A 30 10.86 18.88 22.96
CA VAL A 30 10.83 17.62 23.72
C VAL A 30 11.84 17.73 24.84
N ASP A 31 11.36 17.57 26.06
CA ASP A 31 12.20 17.55 27.26
C ASP A 31 12.41 16.09 27.68
N ILE A 32 13.69 15.67 27.74
CA ILE A 32 14.09 14.34 28.20
C ILE A 32 14.74 14.48 29.56
N VAL A 33 14.17 13.84 30.58
CA VAL A 33 14.70 13.80 31.93
C VAL A 33 15.61 12.59 32.09
N LEU A 34 16.89 12.84 32.23
CA LEU A 34 17.91 11.81 32.44
C LEU A 34 18.05 11.54 33.94
N ASP A 35 17.68 10.34 34.36
CA ASP A 35 17.70 9.97 35.78
C ASP A 35 18.87 9.02 36.13
N ASN A 36 19.37 8.26 35.15
CA ASN A 36 20.41 7.24 35.33
C ASN A 36 21.56 7.36 34.33
N ALA A 37 22.68 6.71 34.68
CA ALA A 37 23.85 6.60 33.84
C ALA A 37 23.95 5.22 33.16
N GLY A 38 24.70 5.14 32.07
CA GLY A 38 24.99 3.89 31.38
C GLY A 38 24.15 3.61 30.17
N PHE A 39 23.60 2.41 30.04
CA PHE A 39 22.89 1.97 28.82
C PHE A 39 21.60 2.79 28.54
N GLU A 40 20.90 3.22 29.57
CA GLU A 40 19.71 4.06 29.44
C GLU A 40 20.06 5.42 28.83
N LEU A 41 21.16 6.03 29.28
CA LEU A 41 21.63 7.29 28.69
C LEU A 41 21.92 7.16 27.20
N MET A 42 22.53 6.04 26.76
CA MET A 42 22.80 5.81 25.34
C MET A 42 21.50 5.66 24.53
N THR A 43 20.50 4.97 25.07
CA THR A 43 19.19 4.82 24.41
C THR A 43 18.44 6.14 24.33
N ASP A 44 18.51 6.99 25.36
CA ASP A 44 17.90 8.31 25.38
C ASP A 44 18.55 9.26 24.37
N LEU A 45 19.88 9.22 24.26
CA LEU A 45 20.64 9.99 23.26
C LEU A 45 20.30 9.52 21.83
N LEU A 46 20.20 8.21 21.60
CA LEU A 46 19.77 7.66 20.31
C LEU A 46 18.34 8.03 19.98
N LEU A 47 17.45 8.04 20.97
CA LEU A 47 16.07 8.50 20.81
C LEU A 47 16.02 9.99 20.48
N ALA A 48 16.82 10.83 21.13
CA ALA A 48 16.90 12.25 20.86
C ALA A 48 17.43 12.52 19.45
N ASP A 49 18.50 11.84 19.03
CA ASP A 49 19.06 11.93 17.68
C ASP A 49 18.02 11.47 16.64
N PHE A 50 17.32 10.38 16.92
CA PHE A 50 16.20 9.91 16.10
C PHE A 50 15.09 10.95 15.99
N MET A 51 14.67 11.58 17.11
CA MET A 51 13.63 12.63 17.08
C MET A 51 14.07 13.87 16.30
N LEU A 52 15.31 14.29 16.40
CA LEU A 52 15.85 15.43 15.66
C LEU A 52 16.04 15.11 14.17
N THR A 53 16.24 13.83 13.84
CA THR A 53 16.31 13.35 12.45
C THR A 53 14.95 13.01 11.86
N LEU A 54 13.93 12.77 12.71
CA LEU A 54 12.55 12.63 12.25
C LEU A 54 12.07 13.92 11.61
N ARG A 55 11.43 13.77 10.50
CA ARG A 55 11.01 14.89 9.67
C ARG A 55 9.61 15.36 10.05
N GLY A 56 9.40 16.65 10.03
CA GLY A 56 8.12 17.28 10.32
C GLY A 56 7.00 16.83 9.39
N PRO A 57 5.74 17.12 9.72
CA PRO A 57 4.61 16.76 8.86
C PRO A 57 4.72 17.48 7.52
N ILE A 58 4.26 16.79 6.47
CA ILE A 58 4.12 17.37 5.14
C ILE A 58 3.36 18.69 5.24
N PRO A 59 3.79 19.75 4.54
CA PRO A 59 3.04 21.00 4.49
C PRO A 59 1.58 20.70 4.14
N ARG A 60 0.66 21.13 4.99
CA ARG A 60 -0.77 20.96 4.71
C ARG A 60 -1.12 21.71 3.44
N SER A 61 -1.89 21.05 2.57
CA SER A 61 -2.57 21.76 1.51
C SER A 61 -3.37 22.91 2.10
N LYS A 62 -3.44 24.03 1.40
CA LYS A 62 -4.26 25.18 1.82
C LYS A 62 -5.64 24.64 2.20
N ASP A 63 -6.23 25.12 3.29
CA ASP A 63 -7.51 24.62 3.85
C ASP A 63 -8.61 24.45 2.79
N VAL A 64 -8.63 25.31 1.78
CA VAL A 64 -9.55 25.24 0.64
C VAL A 64 -9.37 23.93 -0.17
N GLN A 65 -8.13 23.53 -0.46
CA GLN A 65 -7.87 22.28 -1.22
C GLN A 65 -8.23 21.06 -0.38
N ALA A 66 -7.94 21.08 0.91
CA ALA A 66 -8.30 20.00 1.82
C ALA A 66 -9.82 19.81 1.90
N SER A 67 -10.58 20.91 2.04
CA SER A 67 -12.05 20.88 2.05
C SER A 67 -12.65 20.40 0.73
N MET A 68 -12.03 20.75 -0.40
CA MET A 68 -12.47 20.25 -1.72
C MET A 68 -12.25 18.75 -1.86
N VAL A 69 -11.14 18.21 -1.36
CA VAL A 69 -10.88 16.75 -1.40
C VAL A 69 -11.87 16.01 -0.49
N GLU A 70 -12.13 16.54 0.71
CA GLU A 70 -13.12 16.00 1.63
C GLU A 70 -14.51 15.91 0.99
N GLN A 71 -14.98 17.01 0.41
CA GLN A 71 -16.27 17.05 -0.29
C GLN A 71 -16.34 16.04 -1.43
N ARG A 72 -15.32 15.98 -2.27
CA ARG A 72 -15.28 15.07 -3.45
C ARG A 72 -15.28 13.61 -3.04
N ILE A 73 -14.47 13.23 -2.06
CA ILE A 73 -14.46 11.83 -1.57
C ILE A 73 -15.79 11.49 -0.93
N GLY A 74 -16.41 12.42 -0.19
CA GLY A 74 -17.76 12.28 0.36
C GLY A 74 -18.80 12.01 -0.73
N GLU A 75 -18.75 12.76 -1.84
CA GLU A 75 -19.62 12.56 -2.99
C GLU A 75 -19.42 11.18 -3.65
N VAL A 76 -18.18 10.72 -3.79
CA VAL A 76 -17.88 9.39 -4.32
C VAL A 76 -18.44 8.31 -3.39
N HIS A 77 -18.26 8.42 -2.08
CA HIS A 77 -18.86 7.46 -1.13
C HIS A 77 -20.39 7.45 -1.19
N LYS A 78 -21.02 8.61 -1.36
CA LYS A 78 -22.45 8.71 -1.55
C LYS A 78 -22.89 7.95 -2.81
N ARG A 79 -22.26 8.18 -3.96
CA ARG A 79 -22.53 7.46 -5.22
C ARG A 79 -22.36 5.95 -5.06
N ILE A 80 -21.27 5.51 -4.39
CA ILE A 80 -21.05 4.09 -4.10
C ILE A 80 -22.22 3.53 -3.28
N GLY A 81 -22.63 4.23 -2.22
CA GLY A 81 -23.74 3.80 -1.35
C GLY A 81 -25.07 3.71 -2.09
N GLU A 82 -25.40 4.71 -2.92
CA GLU A 82 -26.64 4.76 -3.70
C GLU A 82 -26.71 3.69 -4.80
N ALA A 83 -25.57 3.34 -5.41
CA ALA A 83 -25.51 2.30 -6.44
C ALA A 83 -25.48 0.87 -5.86
N SER A 84 -25.08 0.72 -4.61
CA SER A 84 -24.86 -0.59 -3.97
C SER A 84 -26.17 -1.16 -3.43
N LYS A 85 -26.46 -2.42 -3.78
CA LYS A 85 -27.63 -3.17 -3.27
C LYS A 85 -27.29 -4.07 -2.07
N SER A 86 -26.02 -4.28 -1.80
CA SER A 86 -25.50 -5.13 -0.73
C SER A 86 -24.28 -4.47 -0.12
N VAL A 87 -23.21 -5.21 0.16
CA VAL A 87 -21.95 -4.65 0.68
C VAL A 87 -21.34 -3.71 -0.36
N PRO A 88 -21.10 -2.44 -0.03
CA PRO A 88 -20.47 -1.50 -0.95
C PRO A 88 -19.04 -1.93 -1.29
N PRO A 89 -18.57 -1.74 -2.54
CA PRO A 89 -17.18 -1.98 -2.89
C PRO A 89 -16.26 -1.01 -2.18
N MET A 90 -15.01 -1.43 -1.99
CA MET A 90 -13.96 -0.58 -1.44
C MET A 90 -13.61 0.54 -2.42
N LEU A 91 -13.51 1.76 -1.91
CA LEU A 91 -12.94 2.88 -2.66
C LEU A 91 -11.41 2.83 -2.61
N LEU A 92 -10.79 2.63 -3.76
CA LEU A 92 -9.37 2.90 -3.97
C LEU A 92 -9.21 4.32 -4.54
N ALA A 93 -8.71 5.24 -3.73
CA ALA A 93 -8.48 6.62 -4.14
C ALA A 93 -7.18 6.71 -4.96
N VAL A 94 -7.31 6.93 -6.28
CA VAL A 94 -6.17 6.92 -7.21
C VAL A 94 -5.46 8.27 -7.18
N SER A 95 -4.38 8.33 -6.40
CA SER A 95 -3.62 9.54 -6.07
C SER A 95 -2.42 9.83 -6.98
N LYS A 96 -2.29 9.10 -8.11
CA LYS A 96 -1.22 9.37 -9.07
C LYS A 96 -1.21 10.82 -9.53
N LEU A 97 -0.02 11.42 -9.63
CA LEU A 97 0.22 12.81 -9.99
C LEU A 97 -0.38 13.83 -9.00
N GLN A 98 -0.80 13.40 -7.84
CA GLN A 98 -1.19 14.29 -6.75
C GLN A 98 -0.02 14.47 -5.77
N PRO A 99 0.20 15.67 -5.24
CA PRO A 99 1.26 15.89 -4.27
C PRO A 99 0.95 15.20 -2.92
N PRO A 100 1.97 14.89 -2.11
CA PRO A 100 1.81 14.28 -0.80
C PRO A 100 0.83 15.02 0.12
N SER A 101 0.81 16.36 0.08
CA SER A 101 -0.10 17.21 0.87
C SER A 101 -1.59 16.92 0.58
N ILE A 102 -1.94 16.64 -0.67
CA ILE A 102 -3.31 16.31 -1.08
C ILE A 102 -3.70 14.90 -0.61
N VAL A 103 -2.77 13.94 -0.69
CA VAL A 103 -2.98 12.59 -0.15
C VAL A 103 -3.17 12.64 1.37
N MET A 104 -2.36 13.46 2.05
CA MET A 104 -2.48 13.68 3.49
C MET A 104 -3.83 14.30 3.87
N ALA A 105 -4.32 15.28 3.08
CA ALA A 105 -5.64 15.87 3.29
C ALA A 105 -6.76 14.82 3.17
N ALA A 106 -6.72 13.95 2.16
CA ALA A 106 -7.66 12.86 2.02
C ALA A 106 -7.60 11.90 3.23
N TYR A 107 -6.38 11.52 3.63
CA TYR A 107 -6.15 10.67 4.80
C TYR A 107 -6.72 11.26 6.09
N GLU A 108 -6.42 12.53 6.39
CA GLU A 108 -6.83 13.19 7.63
C GLU A 108 -8.33 13.51 7.67
N LYS A 109 -8.89 14.01 6.56
CA LYS A 109 -10.26 14.56 6.54
C LYS A 109 -11.33 13.50 6.32
N THR A 110 -11.03 12.45 5.58
CA THR A 110 -12.04 11.45 5.20
C THR A 110 -11.81 10.08 5.82
N GLY A 111 -10.67 9.87 6.47
CA GLY A 111 -10.28 8.56 6.96
C GLY A 111 -9.88 7.57 5.85
N GLN A 112 -9.67 8.04 4.61
CA GLN A 112 -9.23 7.20 3.50
C GLN A 112 -7.88 6.56 3.82
N ARG A 113 -7.76 5.25 3.57
CA ARG A 113 -6.54 4.48 3.85
C ARG A 113 -5.99 3.78 2.60
N HIS A 114 -6.82 3.43 1.63
CA HIS A 114 -6.42 2.74 0.42
C HIS A 114 -6.17 3.74 -0.71
N PHE A 115 -4.91 3.84 -1.14
CA PHE A 115 -4.50 4.75 -2.22
C PHE A 115 -3.82 4.01 -3.36
N GLY A 116 -4.15 4.40 -4.60
CA GLY A 116 -3.66 3.76 -5.82
C GLY A 116 -2.63 4.61 -6.57
N GLU A 117 -1.51 4.01 -6.94
CA GLU A 117 -0.42 4.64 -7.67
C GLU A 117 -0.05 3.90 -8.96
N ASN A 118 0.35 4.64 -9.98
CA ASN A 118 0.72 4.05 -11.27
C ASN A 118 2.24 4.05 -11.52
N TYR A 119 2.99 4.87 -10.81
CA TYR A 119 4.42 5.08 -11.05
C TYR A 119 5.22 4.65 -9.83
N VAL A 120 6.12 3.68 -10.02
CA VAL A 120 6.90 3.08 -8.91
C VAL A 120 7.68 4.14 -8.14
N GLN A 121 8.34 5.05 -8.84
CA GLN A 121 9.14 6.09 -8.21
C GLN A 121 8.28 7.03 -7.35
N GLU A 122 7.15 7.47 -7.88
CA GLU A 122 6.18 8.30 -7.16
C GLU A 122 5.66 7.61 -5.90
N LEU A 123 5.35 6.32 -6.00
CA LEU A 123 4.90 5.52 -4.85
C LEU A 123 5.98 5.40 -3.77
N VAL A 124 7.23 5.11 -4.15
CA VAL A 124 8.36 5.04 -3.21
C VAL A 124 8.53 6.36 -2.46
N GLU A 125 8.51 7.47 -3.18
CA GLU A 125 8.67 8.80 -2.62
C GLU A 125 7.52 9.15 -1.65
N LYS A 126 6.26 8.91 -2.04
CA LYS A 126 5.09 9.14 -1.19
C LYS A 126 5.07 8.24 0.05
N ALA A 127 5.37 6.96 -0.13
CA ALA A 127 5.40 6.01 0.99
C ALA A 127 6.50 6.33 2.02
N SER A 128 7.55 7.06 1.62
CA SER A 128 8.61 7.46 2.55
C SER A 128 8.24 8.62 3.47
N VAL A 129 7.21 9.41 3.11
CA VAL A 129 6.85 10.63 3.83
C VAL A 129 5.42 10.63 4.38
N LEU A 130 4.53 9.79 3.85
CA LEU A 130 3.12 9.69 4.26
C LEU A 130 2.93 8.65 5.38
N PRO A 131 1.79 8.68 6.11
CA PRO A 131 1.52 7.77 7.22
C PRO A 131 1.67 6.29 6.85
N PHE A 132 2.27 5.53 7.77
CA PHE A 132 2.58 4.11 7.55
C PHE A 132 1.33 3.21 7.49
N ASP A 133 0.21 3.63 8.05
CA ASP A 133 -1.07 2.92 8.00
C ASP A 133 -1.86 3.16 6.70
N ILE A 134 -1.29 3.90 5.74
CA ILE A 134 -1.78 3.91 4.37
C ILE A 134 -1.53 2.54 3.74
N ALA A 135 -2.57 1.98 3.15
CA ALA A 135 -2.52 0.76 2.34
C ALA A 135 -2.29 1.13 0.87
N TRP A 136 -1.06 1.01 0.41
CA TRP A 136 -0.69 1.35 -0.96
C TRP A 136 -1.05 0.25 -1.94
N HIS A 137 -1.74 0.59 -3.03
CA HIS A 137 -1.99 -0.28 -4.17
C HIS A 137 -1.19 0.19 -5.38
N PHE A 138 -0.43 -0.69 -5.98
CA PHE A 138 0.20 -0.43 -7.26
C PHE A 138 -0.69 -0.95 -8.38
N ILE A 139 -1.19 -0.01 -9.20
CA ILE A 139 -2.17 -0.28 -10.27
C ILE A 139 -1.64 0.10 -11.66
N GLY A 140 -0.37 0.46 -11.78
CA GLY A 140 0.28 0.78 -13.05
C GLY A 140 0.98 -0.42 -13.68
N GLY A 141 1.38 -0.31 -14.93
CA GLY A 141 2.20 -1.33 -15.59
C GLY A 141 3.55 -1.50 -14.87
N LEU A 142 3.81 -2.70 -14.38
CA LEU A 142 5.03 -3.01 -13.64
C LEU A 142 6.10 -3.62 -14.54
N GLN A 143 7.20 -2.91 -14.70
CA GLN A 143 8.40 -3.45 -15.32
C GLN A 143 9.15 -4.36 -14.32
N SER A 144 9.61 -5.52 -14.77
CA SER A 144 10.27 -6.51 -13.90
C SER A 144 11.49 -5.95 -13.14
N ASN A 145 12.24 -4.99 -13.73
CA ASN A 145 13.38 -4.34 -13.09
C ASN A 145 12.97 -3.40 -11.93
N LYS A 146 11.70 -3.00 -11.84
CA LYS A 146 11.16 -2.14 -10.77
C LYS A 146 10.54 -2.92 -9.60
N ALA A 147 10.34 -4.23 -9.74
CA ALA A 147 9.76 -5.09 -8.69
C ALA A 147 10.51 -4.96 -7.35
N LYS A 148 11.85 -4.81 -7.39
CA LYS A 148 12.68 -4.62 -6.19
C LYS A 148 12.31 -3.35 -5.41
N LEU A 149 12.02 -2.26 -6.10
CA LEU A 149 11.66 -0.99 -5.47
C LEU A 149 10.28 -1.09 -4.78
N LEU A 150 9.31 -1.74 -5.45
CA LEU A 150 7.99 -1.99 -4.84
C LEU A 150 8.09 -2.92 -3.62
N ALA A 151 8.86 -4.00 -3.72
CA ALA A 151 9.02 -4.95 -2.63
C ALA A 151 9.61 -4.31 -1.35
N ALA A 152 10.38 -3.23 -1.50
CA ALA A 152 10.98 -2.51 -0.40
C ALA A 152 10.00 -1.60 0.39
N ILE A 153 8.78 -1.34 -0.16
CA ILE A 153 7.77 -0.50 0.49
C ILE A 153 7.04 -1.34 1.56
N PRO A 154 7.19 -1.05 2.85
CA PRO A 154 6.65 -1.93 3.90
C PRO A 154 5.13 -2.01 3.92
N ASN A 155 4.46 -0.89 3.65
CA ASN A 155 3.00 -0.74 3.63
C ASN A 155 2.40 -0.83 2.20
N LEU A 156 3.13 -1.43 1.24
CA LEU A 156 2.53 -1.87 -0.02
C LEU A 156 1.53 -2.99 0.29
N TYR A 157 0.27 -2.76 0.01
CA TYR A 157 -0.84 -3.66 0.32
C TYR A 157 -1.17 -4.60 -0.85
N ALA A 158 -1.20 -4.06 -2.07
CA ALA A 158 -1.54 -4.84 -3.26
C ALA A 158 -0.76 -4.44 -4.50
N VAL A 159 -0.58 -5.39 -5.41
CA VAL A 159 -0.21 -5.16 -6.81
C VAL A 159 -1.33 -5.73 -7.68
N GLU A 160 -1.94 -4.87 -8.52
CA GLU A 160 -3.14 -5.24 -9.28
C GLU A 160 -2.91 -5.42 -10.79
N SER A 161 -1.68 -5.25 -11.21
CA SER A 161 -1.29 -5.26 -12.62
C SER A 161 -0.37 -6.42 -13.00
N ILE A 162 -0.56 -7.57 -12.39
CA ILE A 162 0.19 -8.78 -12.77
C ILE A 162 -0.40 -9.32 -14.08
N ASP A 163 0.41 -9.33 -15.14
CA ASP A 163 0.02 -9.69 -16.49
C ASP A 163 0.81 -10.87 -17.07
N SER A 164 1.63 -11.53 -16.25
CA SER A 164 2.44 -12.67 -16.69
C SER A 164 3.02 -13.45 -15.51
N GLU A 165 3.28 -14.74 -15.72
CA GLU A 165 4.03 -15.59 -14.78
C GLU A 165 5.41 -14.99 -14.45
N LYS A 166 6.09 -14.46 -15.47
CA LYS A 166 7.40 -13.81 -15.32
C LYS A 166 7.35 -12.66 -14.33
N LEU A 167 6.30 -11.84 -14.38
CA LEU A 167 6.14 -10.71 -13.47
C LEU A 167 5.82 -11.19 -12.06
N ALA A 168 4.94 -12.18 -11.90
CA ALA A 168 4.63 -12.80 -10.60
C ALA A 168 5.90 -13.37 -9.93
N MET A 169 6.70 -14.14 -10.67
CA MET A 169 7.97 -14.69 -10.19
C MET A 169 9.01 -13.61 -9.88
N GLY A 170 9.01 -12.52 -10.66
CA GLY A 170 9.89 -11.37 -10.42
C GLY A 170 9.56 -10.67 -9.11
N LEU A 171 8.28 -10.49 -8.80
CA LEU A 171 7.80 -9.95 -7.52
C LEU A 171 8.13 -10.90 -6.38
N GLU A 172 7.84 -12.18 -6.52
CA GLU A 172 8.17 -13.21 -5.53
C GLU A 172 9.66 -13.18 -5.17
N LYS A 173 10.53 -13.21 -6.20
CA LYS A 173 11.99 -13.11 -6.01
C LYS A 173 12.41 -11.81 -5.32
N ALA A 174 11.72 -10.70 -5.55
CA ALA A 174 12.01 -9.44 -4.89
C ALA A 174 11.56 -9.44 -3.42
N LEU A 175 10.38 -9.99 -3.14
CA LEU A 175 9.81 -10.08 -1.79
C LEU A 175 10.58 -11.04 -0.88
N SER A 176 11.07 -12.17 -1.43
CA SER A 176 11.81 -13.20 -0.68
C SER A 176 13.23 -12.80 -0.30
N ARG A 177 13.70 -11.61 -0.68
CA ARG A 177 15.06 -11.17 -0.34
C ARG A 177 15.23 -10.92 1.17
N PRO A 178 16.41 -11.23 1.74
CA PRO A 178 16.68 -11.05 3.16
C PRO A 178 16.38 -9.64 3.68
N GLU A 179 16.66 -8.60 2.87
CA GLU A 179 16.37 -7.22 3.22
C GLU A 179 14.87 -6.89 3.37
N ASN A 180 13.99 -7.76 2.87
CA ASN A 180 12.54 -7.62 2.97
C ASN A 180 11.92 -8.58 4.01
N ALA A 181 12.74 -9.48 4.59
CA ALA A 181 12.28 -10.40 5.61
C ALA A 181 11.74 -9.65 6.84
N GLY A 182 10.56 -10.04 7.32
CA GLY A 182 9.92 -9.42 8.48
C GLY A 182 9.31 -8.02 8.24
N ARG A 183 9.45 -7.44 7.05
CA ARG A 183 8.83 -6.13 6.74
C ARG A 183 7.31 -6.20 6.62
N ARG A 184 6.76 -7.39 6.36
CA ARG A 184 5.32 -7.63 6.21
C ARG A 184 4.86 -8.72 7.14
N SER A 185 3.73 -8.49 7.78
CA SER A 185 3.05 -9.50 8.62
C SER A 185 2.19 -10.48 7.81
N ALA A 186 1.93 -10.17 6.53
CA ALA A 186 1.12 -10.98 5.63
C ALA A 186 1.67 -10.93 4.19
N PRO A 187 1.38 -11.94 3.35
CA PRO A 187 1.71 -11.91 1.93
C PRO A 187 1.07 -10.71 1.21
N LEU A 188 1.80 -10.17 0.22
CA LEU A 188 1.32 -9.09 -0.64
C LEU A 188 0.12 -9.55 -1.47
N ILE A 189 -0.94 -8.78 -1.47
CA ILE A 189 -2.14 -9.08 -2.27
C ILE A 189 -1.82 -8.91 -3.75
N ALA A 190 -2.21 -9.90 -4.55
CA ALA A 190 -1.95 -9.97 -5.97
C ALA A 190 -3.25 -10.09 -6.76
N TYR A 191 -3.50 -9.15 -7.67
CA TYR A 191 -4.53 -9.28 -8.70
C TYR A 191 -3.87 -9.54 -10.05
N VAL A 192 -4.51 -10.38 -10.85
CA VAL A 192 -4.10 -10.62 -12.22
C VAL A 192 -4.91 -9.73 -13.15
N GLN A 193 -4.21 -8.96 -13.98
CA GLN A 193 -4.82 -8.06 -14.93
C GLN A 193 -5.25 -8.81 -16.19
N VAL A 194 -6.51 -8.60 -16.59
CA VAL A 194 -7.10 -9.17 -17.81
C VAL A 194 -7.34 -8.05 -18.83
N ASN A 195 -6.91 -8.25 -20.06
CA ASN A 195 -7.22 -7.38 -21.20
C ASN A 195 -8.59 -7.74 -21.75
N THR A 196 -9.63 -7.12 -21.19
CA THR A 196 -11.04 -7.37 -21.59
C THR A 196 -11.44 -6.65 -22.87
N SER A 197 -10.76 -5.58 -23.25
CA SER A 197 -11.05 -4.85 -24.47
C SER A 197 -10.50 -5.51 -25.74
N GLY A 198 -9.52 -6.41 -25.59
CA GLY A 198 -8.83 -7.04 -26.72
C GLY A 198 -7.99 -6.07 -27.57
N GLU A 199 -7.75 -4.84 -27.08
CA GLU A 199 -6.92 -3.87 -27.80
C GLU A 199 -5.44 -4.28 -27.74
N ASP A 200 -4.80 -4.34 -28.91
CA ASP A 200 -3.37 -4.55 -29.00
C ASP A 200 -2.62 -3.40 -28.27
N GLY A 201 -1.62 -3.77 -27.48
CA GLY A 201 -0.81 -2.81 -26.71
C GLY A 201 -1.36 -2.43 -25.33
N LYS A 202 -2.55 -2.90 -24.93
CA LYS A 202 -2.98 -2.87 -23.53
C LYS A 202 -2.41 -4.03 -22.75
N SER A 203 -1.91 -3.74 -21.55
CA SER A 203 -1.44 -4.77 -20.61
C SER A 203 -2.61 -5.64 -20.12
N GLY A 204 -2.29 -6.86 -19.76
CA GLY A 204 -3.23 -7.84 -19.23
C GLY A 204 -3.19 -9.14 -20.01
N LEU A 205 -3.54 -10.23 -19.35
CA LEU A 205 -3.67 -11.54 -19.96
C LEU A 205 -4.95 -11.62 -20.80
N PRO A 206 -4.99 -12.48 -21.83
CA PRO A 206 -6.22 -12.72 -22.57
C PRO A 206 -7.37 -13.18 -21.69
N MET A 207 -8.59 -12.82 -22.06
CA MET A 207 -9.80 -13.33 -21.42
C MET A 207 -9.84 -14.86 -21.45
N MET A 208 -10.45 -15.43 -20.43
CA MET A 208 -10.62 -16.88 -20.33
C MET A 208 -12.05 -17.28 -20.70
N GLY A 209 -12.16 -18.31 -21.57
CA GLY A 209 -13.38 -19.02 -21.87
C GLY A 209 -13.44 -20.39 -21.16
N PRO A 210 -14.39 -21.25 -21.56
CA PRO A 210 -14.50 -22.62 -21.05
C PRO A 210 -13.18 -23.40 -21.26
N TRP A 211 -12.75 -24.12 -20.24
CA TRP A 211 -11.55 -24.92 -20.31
C TRP A 211 -11.80 -26.35 -19.77
N SER A 212 -11.05 -27.31 -20.27
CA SER A 212 -11.02 -28.67 -19.74
C SER A 212 -9.57 -29.21 -19.68
N PRO A 213 -9.27 -30.17 -18.78
CA PRO A 213 -7.92 -30.71 -18.58
C PRO A 213 -7.24 -31.26 -19.86
N ASN A 214 -8.01 -31.59 -20.89
CA ASN A 214 -7.53 -32.12 -22.14
C ASN A 214 -7.22 -31.06 -23.22
N THR A 215 -7.36 -29.77 -22.88
CA THR A 215 -7.07 -28.65 -23.79
C THR A 215 -5.84 -27.87 -23.35
N PRO A 216 -5.21 -27.10 -24.25
CA PRO A 216 -4.11 -26.22 -23.86
C PRO A 216 -4.51 -25.31 -22.70
N ARG A 217 -3.60 -25.14 -21.75
CA ARG A 217 -3.83 -24.34 -20.55
C ARG A 217 -3.81 -22.84 -20.90
N PRO A 218 -4.89 -22.09 -20.59
CA PRO A 218 -4.92 -20.65 -20.83
C PRO A 218 -3.87 -19.91 -19.98
N ALA A 219 -3.30 -18.81 -20.51
CA ALA A 219 -2.30 -18.01 -19.82
C ALA A 219 -2.81 -17.46 -18.47
N LEU A 220 -4.10 -17.11 -18.38
CA LEU A 220 -4.71 -16.67 -17.13
C LEU A 220 -4.67 -17.78 -16.06
N LEU A 221 -5.07 -19.00 -16.43
CA LEU A 221 -5.06 -20.14 -15.52
C LEU A 221 -3.62 -20.47 -15.07
N SER A 222 -2.67 -20.58 -16.02
CA SER A 222 -1.25 -20.84 -15.71
C SER A 222 -0.66 -19.81 -14.75
N THR A 223 -0.93 -18.52 -14.98
CA THR A 223 -0.40 -17.43 -14.13
C THR A 223 -0.98 -17.50 -12.72
N VAL A 224 -2.28 -17.76 -12.59
CA VAL A 224 -2.93 -17.90 -11.28
C VAL A 224 -2.39 -19.10 -10.52
N GLU A 225 -2.28 -20.25 -11.17
CA GLU A 225 -1.68 -21.45 -10.56
C GLU A 225 -0.23 -21.23 -10.14
N GLN A 226 0.57 -20.56 -10.97
CA GLN A 226 1.95 -20.21 -10.64
C GLN A 226 2.02 -19.36 -9.37
N ILE A 227 1.14 -18.38 -9.22
CA ILE A 227 1.07 -17.57 -7.98
C ILE A 227 0.68 -18.46 -6.81
N MET A 228 -0.37 -19.27 -6.94
CA MET A 228 -0.88 -20.10 -5.86
C MET A 228 0.05 -21.23 -5.43
N LEU A 229 0.88 -21.75 -6.34
CA LEU A 229 1.75 -22.90 -6.08
C LEU A 229 3.21 -22.53 -5.78
N SER A 230 3.67 -21.37 -6.23
CA SER A 230 5.11 -21.05 -6.22
C SER A 230 5.48 -19.69 -5.66
N CYS A 231 4.50 -18.88 -5.18
CA CYS A 231 4.75 -17.53 -4.69
C CYS A 231 4.30 -17.36 -3.23
N PRO A 232 5.08 -17.83 -2.24
CA PRO A 232 4.73 -17.75 -0.81
C PRO A 232 4.52 -16.33 -0.28
N HIS A 233 5.14 -15.33 -0.91
CA HIS A 233 5.01 -13.94 -0.49
C HIS A 233 3.89 -13.19 -1.23
N LEU A 234 3.17 -13.86 -2.14
CA LEU A 234 2.01 -13.33 -2.83
C LEU A 234 0.74 -14.08 -2.42
N ARG A 235 -0.36 -13.36 -2.25
CA ARG A 235 -1.70 -13.93 -2.07
C ARG A 235 -2.58 -13.53 -3.25
N PHE A 236 -2.88 -14.47 -4.13
CA PHE A 236 -3.84 -14.24 -5.21
C PHE A 236 -5.22 -13.91 -4.62
N ALA A 237 -5.78 -12.76 -5.00
CA ALA A 237 -7.05 -12.26 -4.48
C ALA A 237 -8.14 -12.18 -5.55
N GLY A 238 -7.78 -12.02 -6.83
CA GLY A 238 -8.77 -11.86 -7.87
C GLY A 238 -8.25 -11.28 -9.17
N LEU A 239 -9.17 -10.76 -9.96
CA LEU A 239 -8.90 -10.21 -11.29
C LEU A 239 -9.11 -8.70 -11.34
N MET A 240 -8.33 -8.03 -12.18
CA MET A 240 -8.45 -6.60 -12.44
C MET A 240 -8.56 -6.33 -13.94
N THR A 241 -9.34 -5.31 -14.32
CA THR A 241 -9.30 -4.75 -15.69
C THR A 241 -9.39 -3.23 -15.69
N ILE A 242 -8.84 -2.62 -16.74
CA ILE A 242 -8.97 -1.17 -16.99
C ILE A 242 -10.11 -0.91 -18.00
N GLY A 243 -10.38 -1.84 -18.91
CA GLY A 243 -11.39 -1.70 -19.95
C GLY A 243 -11.03 -0.70 -21.05
N ALA A 244 -11.89 -0.57 -22.06
CA ALA A 244 -11.77 0.42 -23.12
C ALA A 244 -12.39 1.76 -22.71
N LEU A 245 -11.72 2.87 -23.07
CA LEU A 245 -12.27 4.20 -22.78
C LEU A 245 -13.63 4.43 -23.41
N ALA A 246 -13.84 3.93 -24.63
CA ALA A 246 -15.12 4.03 -25.34
C ALA A 246 -16.26 3.33 -24.58
N ASN A 247 -15.99 2.17 -23.97
CA ASN A 247 -16.96 1.42 -23.18
C ASN A 247 -17.32 2.13 -21.87
N SER A 248 -16.31 2.75 -21.23
CA SER A 248 -16.52 3.55 -20.00
C SER A 248 -17.32 4.84 -20.25
N GLN A 249 -17.31 5.36 -21.48
CA GLN A 249 -18.03 6.59 -21.88
C GLN A 249 -19.34 6.32 -22.62
N ALA A 250 -19.75 5.06 -22.74
CA ALA A 250 -20.98 4.69 -23.44
C ALA A 250 -22.23 5.33 -22.80
N SER A 251 -23.25 5.59 -23.62
CA SER A 251 -24.50 6.22 -23.21
C SER A 251 -25.31 5.38 -22.21
N ASN A 252 -25.19 4.07 -22.27
CA ASN A 252 -25.79 3.17 -21.28
C ASN A 252 -24.87 3.01 -20.08
N LYS A 253 -25.15 3.76 -19.03
CA LYS A 253 -24.34 3.79 -17.81
C LYS A 253 -24.31 2.49 -17.00
N LEU A 254 -25.17 1.54 -17.26
CA LEU A 254 -25.22 0.26 -16.53
C LEU A 254 -24.67 -0.93 -17.34
N TYR A 255 -24.40 -0.75 -18.62
CA TYR A 255 -23.82 -1.79 -19.47
C TYR A 255 -22.38 -1.48 -19.82
N ASN A 256 -21.47 -2.40 -19.50
CA ASN A 256 -20.08 -2.31 -19.90
C ASN A 256 -19.58 -3.71 -20.31
N PRO A 257 -19.28 -3.94 -21.59
CA PRO A 257 -18.84 -5.25 -22.07
C PRO A 257 -17.51 -5.71 -21.50
N ASP A 258 -16.63 -4.80 -21.08
CA ASP A 258 -15.37 -5.15 -20.44
C ASP A 258 -15.61 -5.75 -19.04
N PHE A 259 -16.59 -5.23 -18.32
CA PHE A 259 -16.94 -5.76 -17.00
C PHE A 259 -17.64 -7.12 -17.09
N GLU A 260 -18.52 -7.28 -18.08
CA GLU A 260 -19.13 -8.58 -18.37
C GLU A 260 -18.05 -9.62 -18.73
N ALA A 261 -17.08 -9.25 -19.56
CA ALA A 261 -15.97 -10.11 -19.94
C ALA A 261 -15.09 -10.50 -18.74
N LEU A 262 -14.83 -9.56 -17.79
CA LEU A 262 -14.07 -9.86 -16.57
C LEU A 262 -14.85 -10.83 -15.65
N VAL A 263 -16.13 -10.59 -15.43
CA VAL A 263 -17.01 -11.48 -14.64
C VAL A 263 -17.06 -12.87 -15.26
N THR A 264 -17.16 -12.95 -16.58
CA THR A 264 -17.17 -14.22 -17.33
C THR A 264 -15.82 -14.94 -17.20
N SER A 265 -14.71 -14.21 -17.33
CA SER A 265 -13.36 -14.78 -17.15
C SER A 265 -13.15 -15.30 -15.72
N ARG A 266 -13.65 -14.58 -14.68
CA ARG A 266 -13.64 -15.05 -13.29
C ARG A 266 -14.40 -16.36 -13.14
N LYS A 267 -15.60 -16.45 -13.73
CA LYS A 267 -16.42 -17.67 -13.68
C LYS A 267 -15.67 -18.87 -14.25
N TYR A 268 -15.14 -18.75 -15.46
CA TYR A 268 -14.41 -19.85 -16.10
C TYR A 268 -13.10 -20.18 -15.38
N LEU A 269 -12.41 -19.20 -14.84
CA LEU A 269 -11.22 -19.45 -14.01
C LEU A 269 -11.57 -20.26 -12.76
N MET A 270 -12.63 -19.91 -12.05
CA MET A 270 -13.08 -20.64 -10.86
C MET A 270 -13.54 -22.05 -11.20
N GLU A 271 -14.25 -22.23 -12.31
CA GLU A 271 -14.64 -23.55 -12.82
C GLU A 271 -13.42 -24.41 -13.14
N ALA A 272 -12.43 -23.85 -13.86
CA ALA A 272 -11.19 -24.55 -14.19
C ALA A 272 -10.41 -24.97 -12.95
N LEU A 273 -10.19 -24.05 -11.99
CA LEU A 273 -9.50 -24.35 -10.74
C LEU A 273 -10.20 -25.46 -9.92
N ARG A 274 -11.53 -25.58 -10.01
CA ARG A 274 -12.29 -26.63 -9.30
C ARG A 274 -12.21 -28.01 -9.96
N VAL A 275 -12.13 -28.07 -11.28
CA VAL A 275 -12.10 -29.36 -12.01
C VAL A 275 -10.69 -29.90 -12.23
N ASP A 276 -9.66 -29.11 -12.01
CA ASP A 276 -8.26 -29.49 -12.22
C ASP A 276 -7.71 -30.31 -11.06
N THR A 277 -7.83 -31.62 -11.17
CA THR A 277 -7.33 -32.55 -10.14
C THR A 277 -5.80 -32.54 -10.01
N ASP A 278 -5.06 -32.25 -11.07
CA ASP A 278 -3.60 -32.11 -11.03
C ASP A 278 -3.19 -30.87 -10.23
N PHE A 279 -3.89 -29.75 -10.44
CA PHE A 279 -3.70 -28.56 -9.63
C PHE A 279 -4.01 -28.82 -8.15
N HIS A 280 -5.10 -29.53 -7.83
CA HIS A 280 -5.44 -29.87 -6.45
C HIS A 280 -4.35 -30.71 -5.78
N ALA A 281 -3.84 -31.73 -6.46
CA ALA A 281 -2.75 -32.56 -5.95
C ALA A 281 -1.48 -31.75 -5.66
N LYS A 282 -1.12 -30.85 -6.58
CA LYS A 282 0.01 -29.92 -6.38
C LYS A 282 -0.23 -28.96 -5.21
N LEU A 283 -1.44 -28.41 -5.08
CA LEU A 283 -1.79 -27.49 -4.01
C LEU A 283 -1.72 -28.17 -2.63
N GLU A 284 -2.16 -29.41 -2.50
CA GLU A 284 -2.03 -30.19 -1.26
C GLU A 284 -0.57 -30.48 -0.90
N ALA A 285 0.30 -30.68 -1.89
CA ALA A 285 1.73 -30.92 -1.69
C ALA A 285 2.52 -29.68 -1.28
N VAL A 286 1.95 -28.47 -1.40
CA VAL A 286 2.61 -27.23 -1.01
C VAL A 286 2.81 -27.16 0.51
N THR A 287 4.07 -27.02 0.95
CA THR A 287 4.48 -27.05 2.37
C THR A 287 4.89 -25.69 2.95
N TRP A 288 5.11 -24.67 2.11
CA TRP A 288 5.65 -23.36 2.49
C TRP A 288 4.61 -22.35 3.02
N TRP A 289 3.40 -22.80 3.29
CA TRP A 289 2.34 -21.94 3.80
C TRP A 289 2.81 -21.14 5.01
N SER A 290 2.62 -19.80 4.93
CA SER A 290 3.00 -18.85 5.95
C SER A 290 2.61 -19.31 7.36
N PRO A 291 3.42 -19.01 8.41
CA PRO A 291 3.10 -19.31 9.80
C PRO A 291 1.75 -18.77 10.26
N THR A 292 1.20 -17.76 9.59
CA THR A 292 -0.14 -17.24 9.85
C THR A 292 -1.27 -18.13 9.30
N GLY A 293 -0.93 -19.29 8.69
CA GLY A 293 -1.84 -20.42 8.43
C GLY A 293 -2.98 -20.21 7.44
N ASN A 294 -3.24 -18.98 7.01
CA ASN A 294 -4.55 -18.62 6.45
C ASN A 294 -4.65 -18.66 4.92
N VAL A 295 -3.53 -18.65 4.19
CA VAL A 295 -3.60 -18.57 2.71
C VAL A 295 -4.12 -19.87 2.10
N LYS A 296 -3.72 -21.03 2.63
CA LYS A 296 -4.21 -22.35 2.18
C LYS A 296 -5.72 -22.47 2.37
N ASN A 297 -6.22 -22.03 3.51
CA ASN A 297 -7.66 -22.07 3.79
C ASN A 297 -8.42 -21.14 2.84
N VAL A 298 -7.90 -19.93 2.54
CA VAL A 298 -8.50 -19.04 1.54
C VAL A 298 -8.59 -19.71 0.18
N TYR A 299 -7.52 -20.38 -0.27
CA TYR A 299 -7.55 -21.07 -1.56
C TYR A 299 -8.48 -22.28 -1.55
N LYS A 300 -8.54 -23.04 -0.45
CA LYS A 300 -9.55 -24.12 -0.29
C LYS A 300 -10.98 -23.56 -0.33
N ASN A 301 -11.25 -22.46 0.33
CA ASN A 301 -12.56 -21.80 0.31
C ASN A 301 -12.95 -21.32 -1.11
N ILE A 302 -11.98 -20.88 -1.92
CA ILE A 302 -12.22 -20.55 -3.33
C ILE A 302 -12.58 -21.82 -4.13
N LEU A 303 -11.86 -22.93 -3.87
CA LEU A 303 -12.10 -24.18 -4.58
C LEU A 303 -13.44 -24.84 -4.21
N ASP A 304 -13.84 -24.80 -2.95
CA ASP A 304 -15.12 -25.35 -2.49
C ASP A 304 -16.31 -24.41 -2.73
N GLY A 305 -16.05 -23.15 -3.12
CA GLY A 305 -17.08 -22.17 -3.47
C GLY A 305 -17.61 -21.36 -2.30
N SER A 306 -17.04 -21.49 -1.11
CA SER A 306 -17.41 -20.69 0.06
C SER A 306 -16.84 -19.27 0.00
N GLU A 307 -15.83 -19.02 -0.85
CA GLU A 307 -15.27 -17.70 -1.11
C GLU A 307 -15.15 -17.44 -2.62
N PHE A 308 -15.33 -16.18 -3.04
CA PHE A 308 -15.21 -15.77 -4.44
C PHE A 308 -13.94 -14.97 -4.67
N LEU A 309 -13.38 -15.11 -5.89
CA LEU A 309 -12.31 -14.24 -6.37
C LEU A 309 -12.83 -12.81 -6.52
N ARG A 310 -12.10 -11.86 -5.98
CA ARG A 310 -12.43 -10.45 -6.03
C ARG A 310 -12.29 -9.87 -7.44
N LEU A 311 -13.06 -8.82 -7.70
CA LEU A 311 -12.98 -8.02 -8.93
C LEU A 311 -12.57 -6.59 -8.58
N SER A 312 -11.51 -6.10 -9.22
CA SER A 312 -11.11 -4.70 -9.22
C SER A 312 -11.40 -4.12 -10.60
N MET A 313 -12.48 -3.34 -10.72
CA MET A 313 -12.93 -2.71 -11.96
C MET A 313 -13.76 -1.47 -11.66
N GLY A 314 -13.83 -0.55 -12.61
CA GLY A 314 -14.55 0.70 -12.49
C GLY A 314 -13.68 1.88 -12.14
N MET A 315 -13.95 2.99 -12.80
CA MET A 315 -13.32 4.29 -12.64
C MET A 315 -14.41 5.38 -12.50
N SER A 316 -14.05 6.64 -12.48
CA SER A 316 -14.99 7.77 -12.31
C SER A 316 -16.17 7.75 -13.30
N ALA A 317 -15.94 7.34 -14.54
CA ALA A 317 -16.96 7.40 -15.60
C ALA A 317 -17.94 6.22 -15.61
N ASP A 318 -17.56 5.07 -15.06
CA ASP A 318 -18.28 3.80 -15.12
C ASP A 318 -18.48 3.14 -13.75
N LEU A 319 -18.45 3.96 -12.68
CA LEU A 319 -18.58 3.54 -11.28
C LEU A 319 -19.86 2.71 -11.05
N GLU A 320 -20.99 3.22 -11.49
CA GLU A 320 -22.29 2.59 -11.29
C GLU A 320 -22.42 1.27 -12.07
N ALA A 321 -21.84 1.21 -13.28
CA ALA A 321 -21.75 -0.04 -14.03
C ALA A 321 -20.89 -1.08 -13.29
N ALA A 322 -19.72 -0.71 -12.82
CA ALA A 322 -18.85 -1.62 -12.07
C ALA A 322 -19.54 -2.21 -10.84
N ILE A 323 -20.29 -1.38 -10.09
CA ILE A 323 -21.08 -1.82 -8.94
C ILE A 323 -22.21 -2.77 -9.39
N HIS A 324 -22.89 -2.46 -10.50
CA HIS A 324 -23.92 -3.32 -11.06
C HIS A 324 -23.39 -4.72 -11.41
N TYR A 325 -22.17 -4.80 -11.94
CA TYR A 325 -21.49 -6.07 -12.25
C TYR A 325 -20.83 -6.75 -11.04
N GLY A 326 -20.97 -6.18 -9.83
CA GLY A 326 -20.50 -6.78 -8.59
C GLY A 326 -18.99 -6.67 -8.38
N THR A 327 -18.43 -5.48 -8.62
CA THR A 327 -17.04 -5.18 -8.26
C THR A 327 -16.86 -5.18 -6.76
N ASP A 328 -15.69 -5.64 -6.28
CA ASP A 328 -15.29 -5.55 -4.87
C ASP A 328 -14.48 -4.28 -4.58
N GLU A 329 -13.93 -3.66 -5.64
CA GLU A 329 -13.10 -2.47 -5.55
C GLU A 329 -13.30 -1.57 -6.76
N VAL A 330 -13.43 -0.26 -6.52
CA VAL A 330 -13.50 0.79 -7.54
C VAL A 330 -12.32 1.75 -7.42
N ARG A 331 -11.70 2.13 -8.55
CA ARG A 331 -10.46 2.92 -8.62
C ARG A 331 -10.75 4.34 -9.11
N ILE A 332 -11.04 5.23 -8.18
CA ILE A 332 -11.52 6.58 -8.48
C ILE A 332 -10.40 7.61 -8.30
N GLY A 333 -10.10 8.34 -9.36
CA GLY A 333 -9.05 9.39 -9.35
C GLY A 333 -9.61 10.80 -9.48
N SER A 334 -10.12 11.16 -10.68
CA SER A 334 -10.56 12.52 -10.99
C SER A 334 -11.71 13.00 -10.11
N ASP A 335 -12.62 12.13 -9.71
CA ASP A 335 -13.73 12.51 -8.84
C ASP A 335 -13.27 12.73 -7.39
N CYS A 336 -12.21 12.05 -6.93
CA CYS A 336 -11.62 12.28 -5.62
C CYS A 336 -10.75 13.55 -5.56
N PHE A 337 -9.87 13.72 -6.58
CA PHE A 337 -8.78 14.71 -6.51
C PHE A 337 -8.88 15.83 -7.53
N GLY A 338 -9.84 15.76 -8.49
CA GLY A 338 -9.98 16.74 -9.56
C GLY A 338 -9.05 16.48 -10.75
N LYS A 339 -8.89 17.50 -11.59
CA LYS A 339 -8.02 17.41 -12.77
C LYS A 339 -6.56 17.21 -12.36
N ARG A 340 -5.89 16.33 -13.09
CA ARG A 340 -4.46 16.09 -12.92
C ARG A 340 -3.65 17.18 -13.62
N THR A 341 -2.52 17.51 -13.01
CA THR A 341 -1.45 18.30 -13.65
C THR A 341 -0.65 17.45 -14.64
N THR A 342 0.25 18.07 -15.38
CA THR A 342 1.18 17.31 -16.23
C THR A 342 2.14 16.47 -15.39
N ASN A 343 2.72 15.41 -15.95
CA ASN A 343 3.70 14.59 -15.26
C ASN A 343 4.89 15.41 -14.73
N ALA A 344 5.35 16.38 -15.51
CA ALA A 344 6.50 17.23 -15.15
C ALA A 344 6.14 18.18 -13.98
N ASP A 345 4.98 18.83 -14.03
CA ASP A 345 4.53 19.73 -12.95
C ASP A 345 4.26 18.96 -11.66
N ALA A 346 3.62 17.79 -11.75
CA ALA A 346 3.37 16.93 -10.60
C ALA A 346 4.68 16.47 -9.95
N ALA A 347 5.67 16.08 -10.75
CA ALA A 347 6.98 15.68 -10.23
C ALA A 347 7.67 16.83 -9.50
N LYS A 348 7.66 18.03 -10.08
CA LYS A 348 8.28 19.21 -9.48
C LYS A 348 7.65 19.58 -8.13
N VAL A 349 6.31 19.63 -8.07
CA VAL A 349 5.59 19.94 -6.81
C VAL A 349 5.87 18.87 -5.75
N ARG A 350 5.85 17.59 -6.15
CA ARG A 350 6.15 16.48 -5.24
C ARG A 350 7.57 16.55 -4.68
N GLU A 351 8.57 16.78 -5.53
CA GLU A 351 9.97 16.92 -5.11
C GLU A 351 10.14 18.09 -4.13
N GLU A 352 9.47 19.22 -4.38
CA GLU A 352 9.51 20.38 -3.50
C GLU A 352 8.88 20.07 -2.14
N GLU A 353 7.69 19.45 -2.11
CA GLU A 353 7.04 19.07 -0.86
C GLU A 353 7.85 18.05 -0.07
N ILE A 354 8.42 17.03 -0.74
CA ILE A 354 9.26 16.02 -0.10
C ILE A 354 10.53 16.66 0.44
N ARG A 355 11.17 17.56 -0.30
CA ARG A 355 12.33 18.30 0.17
C ARG A 355 12.00 19.12 1.41
N CYS A 356 10.90 19.86 1.41
CA CYS A 356 10.45 20.62 2.58
C CYS A 356 10.20 19.69 3.78
N PHE A 357 9.59 18.53 3.56
CA PHE A 357 9.42 17.52 4.60
C PHE A 357 10.76 17.01 5.14
N VAL A 358 11.70 16.76 4.23
CA VAL A 358 13.04 16.25 4.54
C VAL A 358 13.89 17.27 5.31
N GLU A 359 13.73 18.55 5.03
CA GLU A 359 14.51 19.64 5.62
C GLU A 359 13.94 20.17 6.93
N GLN A 360 12.69 19.84 7.27
CA GLN A 360 12.06 20.31 8.52
C GLN A 360 12.09 19.21 9.59
N PRO A 361 12.82 19.38 10.69
CA PRO A 361 12.81 18.42 11.78
C PRO A 361 11.43 18.37 12.47
N LEU A 362 11.10 17.21 13.04
CA LEU A 362 9.83 16.98 13.75
C LEU A 362 9.71 17.87 14.99
N VAL A 363 10.84 18.12 15.65
CA VAL A 363 10.95 18.97 16.83
C VAL A 363 11.97 20.07 16.58
N ASP A 364 11.68 21.26 17.07
CA ASP A 364 12.59 22.42 16.96
C ASP A 364 13.74 22.30 17.95
N GLU A 365 13.52 21.65 19.09
CA GLU A 365 14.48 21.56 20.17
C GLU A 365 14.27 20.28 20.99
N VAL A 366 15.37 19.64 21.38
CA VAL A 366 15.39 18.58 22.41
C VAL A 366 16.21 19.08 23.58
N VAL A 367 15.58 19.16 24.76
CA VAL A 367 16.22 19.65 25.98
C VAL A 367 16.40 18.49 26.95
N PHE A 368 17.65 18.28 27.36
CA PHE A 368 17.97 17.29 28.35
C PHE A 368 17.99 17.92 29.75
N HIS A 369 17.24 17.35 30.66
CA HIS A 369 17.26 17.70 32.07
C HIS A 369 18.05 16.63 32.85
N THR A 370 19.22 16.99 33.38
CA THR A 370 20.08 16.07 34.14
C THR A 370 19.93 16.30 35.63
N LYS A 371 19.64 15.27 36.39
CA LYS A 371 19.72 15.28 37.84
C LYS A 371 21.11 14.73 38.27
N ASN A 372 21.98 15.59 38.80
CA ASN A 372 23.28 15.21 39.43
C ASN A 372 24.28 14.48 38.53
N MET A 373 24.49 14.89 37.28
CA MET A 373 25.49 14.32 36.37
C MET A 373 26.54 15.34 35.93
N PRO A 374 27.54 15.66 36.73
CA PRO A 374 28.55 16.69 36.38
C PRO A 374 29.45 16.32 35.18
N TRP A 375 29.59 15.04 34.86
CA TRP A 375 30.40 14.55 33.72
C TRP A 375 29.62 14.59 32.38
N PHE A 376 28.32 14.72 32.40
CA PHE A 376 27.47 14.77 31.19
C PHE A 376 27.82 15.94 30.28
N VAL A 377 28.17 17.09 30.85
CA VAL A 377 28.58 18.29 30.09
C VAL A 377 29.80 17.99 29.21
N SER A 378 30.73 17.16 29.65
CA SER A 378 31.94 16.81 28.89
C SER A 378 31.64 15.85 27.73
N VAL A 379 30.70 14.93 27.90
CA VAL A 379 30.28 13.97 26.85
C VAL A 379 29.44 14.68 25.76
N CYS A 380 28.55 15.57 26.16
CA CYS A 380 27.81 16.39 25.20
C CYS A 380 28.78 17.28 24.40
N TRP A 381 29.80 17.87 25.01
CA TRP A 381 30.76 18.72 24.31
C TRP A 381 31.52 17.95 23.23
N PHE A 382 31.84 16.68 23.46
CA PHE A 382 32.55 15.82 22.49
C PHE A 382 31.66 15.40 21.30
N MET A 383 30.36 15.17 21.50
CA MET A 383 29.42 14.85 20.44
C MET A 383 29.02 16.08 19.62
N PHE A 384 28.98 17.26 20.24
CA PHE A 384 28.49 18.50 19.59
C PHE A 384 29.56 19.21 18.73
N VAL A 385 30.82 18.93 18.88
CA VAL A 385 31.89 19.54 18.04
C VAL A 385 31.96 18.93 16.65
N THR A 386 31.31 17.78 16.41
CA THR A 386 31.39 17.07 15.13
C THR A 386 30.18 17.24 14.23
N ASN A 387 29.05 17.82 14.71
CA ASN A 387 27.89 18.01 13.85
C ASN A 387 27.02 19.21 14.26
N THR A 388 26.85 20.09 13.36
CA THR A 388 26.19 21.40 13.39
C THR A 388 24.86 21.49 14.17
N GLY A 389 24.79 22.41 15.14
CA GLY A 389 23.57 23.15 15.42
C GLY A 389 22.81 22.88 16.73
N TYR A 390 23.40 22.23 17.74
CA TYR A 390 22.72 21.96 19.00
C TYR A 390 23.13 22.96 20.11
N MET A 391 22.16 23.51 20.81
CA MET A 391 22.43 24.30 22.03
C MET A 391 22.15 23.45 23.27
N CYS A 392 23.16 23.18 24.08
CA CYS A 392 22.99 22.58 25.39
C CYS A 392 22.87 23.71 26.43
N THR A 393 21.69 23.87 27.04
CA THR A 393 21.50 24.82 28.14
C THR A 393 21.44 24.08 29.47
N ARG A 394 22.28 24.51 30.41
CA ARG A 394 22.26 24.05 31.79
C ARG A 394 21.24 24.88 32.55
N ARG A 395 20.19 24.25 33.06
CA ARG A 395 19.36 24.82 34.14
C ARG A 395 19.52 24.01 35.40
#